data_12b64b1cc533df8da8a59abc5b57a28c
#
_entry.id   12b64b1cc533df8da8a59abc5b57a28c
#
_cell.length_a   1.000
_cell.length_b   1.000
_cell.length_c   1.000
_cell.angle_alpha   90.00
_cell.angle_beta   90.00
_cell.angle_gamma   90.00
#
_symmetry.space_group_name_H-M   'P 1'
#
loop_
_entity.id
_entity.type
_entity.pdbx_description
1 polymer ?
#
loop_
_entity_poly.entity_id
_entity_poly.type
_entity_poly.pdbx_seq_one_letter_code
_entity_poly.pdbx_strand_id
1 'polypeptide(L)'
;MKVVGQEITRVDAFGKVTGEAKYTADLEPRDILHGKVVHSTIANGLVKSFDLDEALKVPGVVKIVTCFDVPDIQFPTAGHPWSVELKHQDICDRKLLNQRVRLYGDDIAAVVAENEVAAAQAARLIKVEYEEYEPIVTVEAALKPEATPLHPDLRKDNVVVHSHMTMGSSDFTFEEGRKKAIEEYGEENLVEIDETYDTPRISHCHIELPVSWSYVDTNGKVTIVSSTQLPHIVRRVTAQALGIPVGKVRVIKPYIGGGFGNKQDVLYEPLNAFLTMQVG
;
A
#
# COMPACT_ATOMS: atom_id res chain seq x y z
N MET A 1 3.13 39.49 12.26
CA MET A 1 3.00 38.27 13.08
C MET A 1 4.38 37.88 13.58
N LYS A 2 4.50 37.20 14.74
CA LYS A 2 5.84 36.84 15.28
C LYS A 2 6.49 35.63 14.61
N VAL A 3 5.76 34.87 13.80
CA VAL A 3 6.22 33.60 13.19
C VAL A 3 5.99 33.57 11.68
N VAL A 4 4.78 33.91 11.23
CA VAL A 4 4.44 33.91 9.80
C VAL A 4 5.22 35.01 9.07
N GLY A 5 5.89 34.64 7.99
CA GLY A 5 6.75 35.54 7.20
C GLY A 5 8.16 35.74 7.78
N GLN A 6 8.59 34.92 8.75
CA GLN A 6 9.94 34.93 9.31
C GLN A 6 10.73 33.72 8.84
N GLU A 7 12.03 33.87 8.65
CA GLU A 7 12.96 32.77 8.41
C GLU A 7 13.21 32.02 9.72
N ILE A 8 12.51 30.87 9.89
CA ILE A 8 12.66 30.02 11.06
C ILE A 8 13.28 28.71 10.64
N THR A 9 14.37 28.33 11.27
CA THR A 9 15.01 27.02 11.05
C THR A 9 14.06 25.90 11.45
N ARG A 10 13.91 24.89 10.58
CA ARG A 10 13.16 23.67 10.92
C ARG A 10 13.80 22.98 12.10
N VAL A 11 12.99 22.49 13.02
CA VAL A 11 13.43 21.80 14.26
C VAL A 11 14.25 20.55 13.99
N ASP A 12 14.06 19.90 12.84
CA ASP A 12 14.73 18.67 12.43
C ASP A 12 15.88 18.90 11.40
N ALA A 13 16.14 20.15 11.03
CA ALA A 13 17.14 20.46 9.99
C ALA A 13 18.56 20.13 10.44
N PHE A 14 18.93 20.50 11.66
CA PHE A 14 20.29 20.32 12.18
C PHE A 14 20.69 18.84 12.18
N GLY A 15 19.88 17.96 12.76
CA GLY A 15 20.16 16.53 12.78
C GLY A 15 20.30 15.90 11.39
N LYS A 16 19.57 16.43 10.38
CA LYS A 16 19.67 15.95 9.00
C LYS A 16 20.97 16.37 8.33
N VAL A 17 21.37 17.64 8.47
CA VAL A 17 22.58 18.15 7.80
C VAL A 17 23.88 17.68 8.49
N THR A 18 23.84 17.34 9.77
CA THR A 18 24.98 16.80 10.52
C THR A 18 25.11 15.27 10.45
N GLY A 19 24.08 14.57 9.93
CA GLY A 19 24.03 13.11 9.90
C GLY A 19 23.66 12.45 11.24
N GLU A 20 23.22 13.23 12.23
CA GLU A 20 22.71 12.70 13.51
C GLU A 20 21.34 12.06 13.40
N ALA A 21 20.53 12.50 12.40
CA ALA A 21 19.21 11.96 12.14
C ALA A 21 19.30 10.46 11.77
N LYS A 22 18.52 9.64 12.46
CA LYS A 22 18.48 8.18 12.22
C LYS A 22 17.21 7.82 11.46
N TYR A 23 17.39 7.13 10.35
CA TYR A 23 16.34 6.58 9.51
C TYR A 23 16.03 5.13 9.92
N THR A 24 15.02 4.53 9.33
CA THR A 24 14.55 3.19 9.73
C THR A 24 15.64 2.12 9.63
N ALA A 25 16.41 2.11 8.54
CA ALA A 25 17.51 1.17 8.34
C ALA A 25 18.69 1.41 9.30
N ASP A 26 18.93 2.65 9.74
CA ASP A 26 20.02 2.96 10.70
C ASP A 26 19.75 2.41 12.11
N LEU A 27 18.50 2.04 12.39
CA LEU A 27 18.06 1.51 13.69
C LEU A 27 17.86 -0.01 13.67
N GLU A 28 18.20 -0.66 12.57
CA GLU A 28 18.08 -2.10 12.40
C GLU A 28 19.01 -2.86 13.36
N PRO A 29 18.51 -3.86 14.12
CA PRO A 29 19.33 -4.74 14.94
C PRO A 29 20.28 -5.60 14.09
N ARG A 30 21.42 -6.02 14.67
CA ARG A 30 22.43 -6.81 13.94
C ARG A 30 21.96 -8.23 13.60
N ASP A 31 21.12 -8.81 14.44
CA ASP A 31 20.68 -10.21 14.35
C ASP A 31 19.23 -10.31 13.82
N ILE A 32 18.88 -9.47 12.86
CA ILE A 32 17.56 -9.45 12.28
C ILE A 32 17.42 -10.55 11.22
N LEU A 33 16.22 -11.15 11.14
CA LEU A 33 15.84 -12.02 10.03
C LEU A 33 15.34 -11.19 8.84
N HIS A 34 15.56 -11.69 7.65
CA HIS A 34 15.21 -11.02 6.39
C HIS A 34 13.99 -11.65 5.74
N GLY A 35 12.98 -10.83 5.46
CA GLY A 35 11.78 -11.23 4.74
C GLY A 35 11.90 -10.96 3.24
N LYS A 36 11.51 -11.93 2.41
CA LYS A 36 11.39 -11.76 0.96
C LYS A 36 10.01 -12.18 0.51
N VAL A 37 9.29 -11.25 -0.12
CA VAL A 37 7.96 -11.52 -0.69
C VAL A 37 8.12 -12.24 -2.02
N VAL A 38 7.25 -13.22 -2.25
CA VAL A 38 7.09 -13.93 -3.52
C VAL A 38 5.87 -13.36 -4.22
N HIS A 39 6.09 -12.87 -5.43
CA HIS A 39 5.05 -12.22 -6.24
C HIS A 39 4.48 -13.17 -7.28
N SER A 40 3.22 -12.96 -7.62
CA SER A 40 2.58 -13.69 -8.71
C SER A 40 3.23 -13.39 -10.07
N THR A 41 3.27 -14.39 -10.93
CA THR A 41 3.75 -14.29 -12.32
C THR A 41 2.62 -14.23 -13.34
N ILE A 42 1.38 -14.20 -12.88
CA ILE A 42 0.17 -14.03 -13.69
C ILE A 42 -0.55 -12.72 -13.32
N ALA A 43 -1.37 -12.21 -14.22
CA ALA A 43 -2.10 -10.97 -14.03
C ALA A 43 -3.50 -11.15 -13.42
N ASN A 44 -4.10 -12.33 -13.58
CA ASN A 44 -5.44 -12.64 -13.10
C ASN A 44 -5.60 -14.15 -12.91
N GLY A 45 -6.05 -14.60 -11.75
CA GLY A 45 -6.24 -16.03 -11.50
C GLY A 45 -6.30 -16.40 -10.02
N LEU A 46 -6.12 -17.69 -9.76
CA LEU A 46 -6.06 -18.27 -8.42
C LEU A 46 -4.76 -19.05 -8.23
N VAL A 47 -4.12 -18.89 -7.08
CA VAL A 47 -3.07 -19.81 -6.64
C VAL A 47 -3.72 -21.12 -6.21
N LYS A 48 -3.30 -22.23 -6.81
CA LYS A 48 -3.79 -23.58 -6.51
C LYS A 48 -2.91 -24.30 -5.48
N SER A 49 -1.59 -24.25 -5.71
CA SER A 49 -0.63 -24.94 -4.86
C SER A 49 0.77 -24.31 -4.96
N PHE A 50 1.62 -24.66 -3.99
CA PHE A 50 3.04 -24.34 -3.97
C PHE A 50 3.86 -25.63 -3.85
N ASP A 51 4.95 -25.72 -4.62
CA ASP A 51 6.05 -26.67 -4.37
C ASP A 51 7.17 -25.90 -3.64
N LEU A 52 7.38 -26.22 -2.38
CA LEU A 52 8.34 -25.56 -1.48
C LEU A 52 9.60 -26.38 -1.25
N ASP A 53 9.69 -27.61 -1.79
CA ASP A 53 10.69 -28.61 -1.41
C ASP A 53 12.13 -28.13 -1.59
N GLU A 54 12.44 -27.50 -2.71
CA GLU A 54 13.78 -26.97 -2.98
C GLU A 54 14.05 -25.67 -2.20
N ALA A 55 13.03 -24.84 -2.01
CA ALA A 55 13.16 -23.60 -1.24
C ALA A 55 13.48 -23.87 0.24
N LEU A 56 12.88 -24.88 0.84
CA LEU A 56 13.13 -25.28 2.22
C LEU A 56 14.51 -25.87 2.46
N LYS A 57 15.20 -26.34 1.42
CA LYS A 57 16.58 -26.86 1.51
C LYS A 57 17.64 -25.77 1.52
N VAL A 58 17.30 -24.54 1.19
CA VAL A 58 18.26 -23.43 1.16
C VAL A 58 18.76 -23.16 2.58
N PRO A 59 20.10 -23.20 2.81
CA PRO A 59 20.65 -22.94 4.14
C PRO A 59 20.30 -21.52 4.62
N GLY A 60 19.89 -21.42 5.89
CA GLY A 60 19.48 -20.14 6.49
C GLY A 60 17.99 -19.80 6.30
N VAL A 61 17.21 -20.60 5.60
CA VAL A 61 15.75 -20.43 5.57
C VAL A 61 15.16 -20.84 6.93
N VAL A 62 14.42 -19.92 7.53
CA VAL A 62 13.77 -20.11 8.83
C VAL A 62 12.32 -20.54 8.67
N LYS A 63 11.59 -19.84 7.77
CA LYS A 63 10.17 -20.10 7.51
C LYS A 63 9.75 -19.65 6.13
N ILE A 64 8.82 -20.40 5.53
CA ILE A 64 8.07 -19.98 4.35
C ILE A 64 6.59 -19.92 4.76
N VAL A 65 5.92 -18.85 4.37
CA VAL A 65 4.50 -18.60 4.60
C VAL A 65 3.84 -18.33 3.26
N THR A 66 2.74 -18.97 2.99
CA THR A 66 1.95 -18.83 1.77
C THR A 66 0.61 -18.15 2.04
N CYS A 67 -0.14 -17.85 0.98
CA CYS A 67 -1.49 -17.32 1.11
C CYS A 67 -2.48 -18.27 1.81
N PHE A 68 -2.11 -19.53 2.01
CA PHE A 68 -2.90 -20.52 2.76
C PHE A 68 -2.62 -20.50 4.27
N ASP A 69 -1.56 -19.84 4.70
CA ASP A 69 -1.08 -19.83 6.09
C ASP A 69 -1.42 -18.52 6.83
N VAL A 70 -2.02 -17.55 6.14
CA VAL A 70 -2.37 -16.25 6.72
C VAL A 70 -3.83 -16.17 7.12
N PRO A 71 -4.20 -15.30 8.09
CA PRO A 71 -5.60 -15.07 8.42
C PRO A 71 -6.41 -14.60 7.21
N ASP A 72 -7.61 -15.11 7.06
CA ASP A 72 -8.56 -14.67 6.01
C ASP A 72 -9.25 -13.36 6.41
N ILE A 73 -8.45 -12.32 6.57
CA ILE A 73 -8.91 -10.99 6.98
C ILE A 73 -8.58 -9.97 5.88
N GLN A 74 -9.60 -9.24 5.43
CA GLN A 74 -9.42 -8.11 4.54
C GLN A 74 -9.19 -6.84 5.34
N PHE A 75 -8.29 -5.98 4.84
CA PHE A 75 -7.96 -4.70 5.44
C PHE A 75 -7.71 -3.64 4.36
N PRO A 76 -7.82 -2.34 4.70
CA PRO A 76 -7.58 -1.26 3.75
C PRO A 76 -6.09 -0.98 3.56
N THR A 77 -5.70 -0.54 2.38
CA THR A 77 -4.35 -0.02 2.11
C THR A 77 -4.23 1.45 2.49
N ALA A 78 -5.30 2.21 2.28
CA ALA A 78 -5.28 3.66 2.37
C ALA A 78 -5.05 4.20 3.79
N GLY A 79 -4.37 5.35 3.85
CA GLY A 79 -4.03 6.06 5.07
C GLY A 79 -5.05 7.13 5.50
N HIS A 80 -6.30 7.04 5.08
CA HIS A 80 -7.31 8.03 5.46
C HIS A 80 -7.70 7.91 6.94
N PRO A 81 -8.15 9.01 7.58
CA PRO A 81 -8.68 8.96 8.92
C PRO A 81 -9.85 7.99 9.00
N TRP A 82 -9.90 7.21 10.08
CA TRP A 82 -11.02 6.32 10.31
C TRP A 82 -12.32 7.10 10.52
N SER A 83 -13.42 6.63 9.92
CA SER A 83 -14.76 7.19 10.10
C SER A 83 -15.71 6.16 10.71
N VAL A 84 -16.68 6.61 11.51
CA VAL A 84 -17.79 5.77 11.97
C VAL A 84 -18.81 5.50 10.86
N GLU A 85 -18.87 6.34 9.83
CA GLU A 85 -19.73 6.16 8.68
C GLU A 85 -19.08 5.24 7.64
N LEU A 86 -19.67 4.10 7.37
CA LEU A 86 -19.15 3.10 6.43
C LEU A 86 -18.82 3.66 5.03
N LYS A 87 -19.63 4.57 4.53
CA LYS A 87 -19.40 5.20 3.22
C LYS A 87 -18.13 6.07 3.14
N HIS A 88 -17.58 6.46 4.30
CA HIS A 88 -16.37 7.26 4.42
C HIS A 88 -15.16 6.44 4.92
N GLN A 89 -15.34 5.13 5.13
CA GLN A 89 -14.23 4.26 5.47
C GLN A 89 -13.47 3.82 4.23
N ASP A 90 -12.20 3.53 4.41
CA ASP A 90 -11.37 2.92 3.38
C ASP A 90 -11.88 1.52 3.04
N ILE A 91 -11.79 1.14 1.77
CA ILE A 91 -12.24 -0.16 1.29
C ILE A 91 -11.24 -1.23 1.75
N CYS A 92 -11.76 -2.28 2.37
CA CYS A 92 -10.98 -3.44 2.80
C CYS A 92 -10.87 -4.44 1.64
N ASP A 93 -9.93 -4.21 0.73
CA ASP A 93 -9.74 -5.00 -0.50
C ASP A 93 -8.40 -5.77 -0.55
N ARG A 94 -7.59 -5.67 0.50
CA ARG A 94 -6.27 -6.27 0.61
C ARG A 94 -6.22 -7.35 1.69
N LYS A 95 -5.42 -8.40 1.47
CA LYS A 95 -5.02 -9.42 2.45
C LYS A 95 -3.52 -9.39 2.68
N LEU A 96 -3.03 -10.06 3.71
CA LEU A 96 -1.58 -10.19 3.97
C LEU A 96 -0.86 -10.86 2.80
N LEU A 97 -1.43 -11.96 2.29
CA LEU A 97 -1.00 -12.65 1.09
C LEU A 97 -2.27 -13.09 0.32
N ASN A 98 -2.24 -13.01 -0.99
CA ASN A 98 -3.41 -13.18 -1.84
C ASN A 98 -3.43 -14.55 -2.53
N GLN A 99 -4.44 -15.36 -2.29
CA GLN A 99 -4.74 -16.53 -3.12
C GLN A 99 -5.36 -16.08 -4.46
N ARG A 100 -6.26 -15.06 -4.42
CA ARG A 100 -6.86 -14.46 -5.59
C ARG A 100 -5.91 -13.39 -6.16
N VAL A 101 -5.26 -13.72 -7.25
CA VAL A 101 -4.38 -12.81 -8.00
C VAL A 101 -5.21 -11.88 -8.87
N ARG A 102 -4.98 -10.57 -8.78
CA ARG A 102 -5.71 -9.51 -9.52
C ARG A 102 -4.81 -8.63 -10.35
N LEU A 103 -3.51 -8.71 -10.11
CA LEU A 103 -2.49 -7.98 -10.89
C LEU A 103 -1.19 -8.80 -10.94
N TYR A 104 -0.40 -8.58 -11.97
CA TYR A 104 0.95 -9.12 -12.04
C TYR A 104 1.79 -8.55 -10.89
N GLY A 105 2.37 -9.41 -10.08
CA GLY A 105 3.15 -8.98 -8.93
C GLY A 105 2.37 -8.96 -7.60
N ASP A 106 1.15 -9.51 -7.53
CA ASP A 106 0.44 -9.70 -6.26
C ASP A 106 1.27 -10.53 -5.27
N ASP A 107 1.20 -10.18 -3.98
CA ASP A 107 1.91 -10.88 -2.90
C ASP A 107 1.22 -12.22 -2.60
N ILE A 108 1.89 -13.34 -2.84
CA ILE A 108 1.30 -14.68 -2.71
C ILE A 108 1.98 -15.56 -1.66
N ALA A 109 3.24 -15.30 -1.36
CA ALA A 109 3.99 -15.98 -0.32
C ALA A 109 5.11 -15.08 0.22
N ALA A 110 5.73 -15.47 1.33
CA ALA A 110 6.89 -14.80 1.90
C ALA A 110 7.87 -15.82 2.48
N VAL A 111 9.16 -15.56 2.30
CA VAL A 111 10.28 -16.33 2.88
C VAL A 111 10.91 -15.51 3.98
N VAL A 112 11.18 -16.13 5.12
CA VAL A 112 11.99 -15.57 6.21
C VAL A 112 13.29 -16.37 6.32
N ALA A 113 14.42 -15.68 6.30
CA ALA A 113 15.74 -16.30 6.36
C ALA A 113 16.73 -15.48 7.19
N GLU A 114 17.86 -16.08 7.56
CA GLU A 114 18.94 -15.44 8.33
C GLU A 114 19.64 -14.30 7.60
N ASN A 115 19.52 -14.24 6.27
CA ASN A 115 20.11 -13.17 5.46
C ASN A 115 19.33 -13.00 4.13
N GLU A 116 19.52 -11.84 3.50
CA GLU A 116 18.84 -11.47 2.24
C GLU A 116 19.12 -12.45 1.09
N VAL A 117 20.35 -12.99 1.01
CA VAL A 117 20.77 -13.90 -0.07
C VAL A 117 19.98 -15.20 0.02
N ALA A 118 19.90 -15.80 1.22
CA ALA A 118 19.14 -17.01 1.47
C ALA A 118 17.64 -16.78 1.20
N ALA A 119 17.08 -15.67 1.68
CA ALA A 119 15.68 -15.32 1.43
C ALA A 119 15.37 -15.17 -0.07
N ALA A 120 16.23 -14.47 -0.81
CA ALA A 120 16.07 -14.27 -2.25
C ALA A 120 16.28 -15.55 -3.06
N GLN A 121 17.20 -16.41 -2.66
CA GLN A 121 17.44 -17.71 -3.29
C GLN A 121 16.24 -18.64 -3.11
N ALA A 122 15.75 -18.77 -1.88
CA ALA A 122 14.59 -19.60 -1.58
C ALA A 122 13.34 -19.08 -2.32
N ALA A 123 13.09 -17.78 -2.32
CA ALA A 123 11.96 -17.19 -3.03
C ALA A 123 11.93 -17.54 -4.54
N ARG A 124 13.09 -17.64 -5.19
CA ARG A 124 13.20 -18.02 -6.61
C ARG A 124 12.97 -19.52 -6.88
N LEU A 125 13.14 -20.37 -5.86
CA LEU A 125 12.97 -21.81 -5.98
C LEU A 125 11.53 -22.26 -5.71
N ILE A 126 10.70 -21.40 -5.19
CA ILE A 126 9.27 -21.68 -5.00
C ILE A 126 8.60 -21.77 -6.37
N LYS A 127 7.94 -22.91 -6.63
CA LYS A 127 7.11 -23.08 -7.81
C LYS A 127 5.65 -22.93 -7.42
N VAL A 128 4.87 -22.27 -8.27
CA VAL A 128 3.47 -21.95 -8.02
C VAL A 128 2.63 -22.49 -9.16
N GLU A 129 1.57 -23.20 -8.82
CA GLU A 129 0.55 -23.65 -9.78
C GLU A 129 -0.63 -22.67 -9.71
N TYR A 130 -1.06 -22.21 -10.88
CA TYR A 130 -2.15 -21.25 -11.00
C TYR A 130 -3.32 -21.82 -11.82
N GLU A 131 -4.50 -21.34 -11.52
CA GLU A 131 -5.64 -21.31 -12.43
C GLU A 131 -5.72 -19.92 -13.01
N GLU A 132 -5.39 -19.77 -14.29
CA GLU A 132 -5.31 -18.45 -14.94
C GLU A 132 -6.67 -18.03 -15.50
N TYR A 133 -6.96 -16.74 -15.39
CA TYR A 133 -8.14 -16.09 -15.94
C TYR A 133 -7.73 -15.02 -16.94
N GLU A 134 -8.66 -14.62 -17.80
CA GLU A 134 -8.44 -13.51 -18.74
C GLU A 134 -8.12 -12.22 -17.97
N PRO A 135 -7.00 -11.54 -18.26
CA PRO A 135 -6.61 -10.31 -17.56
C PRO A 135 -7.49 -9.13 -17.97
N ILE A 136 -7.87 -8.32 -16.99
CA ILE A 136 -8.60 -7.06 -17.17
C ILE A 136 -7.62 -5.91 -16.97
N VAL A 137 -7.14 -5.32 -18.06
CA VAL A 137 -6.02 -4.36 -18.02
C VAL A 137 -6.41 -2.92 -18.36
N THR A 138 -7.65 -2.68 -18.78
CA THR A 138 -8.16 -1.32 -19.05
C THR A 138 -9.45 -1.04 -18.31
N VAL A 139 -9.74 0.24 -18.09
CA VAL A 139 -10.98 0.69 -17.45
C VAL A 139 -12.20 0.31 -18.29
N GLU A 140 -12.09 0.45 -19.61
CA GLU A 140 -13.18 0.12 -20.56
C GLU A 140 -13.50 -1.38 -20.52
N ALA A 141 -12.47 -2.24 -20.40
CA ALA A 141 -12.68 -3.67 -20.25
C ALA A 141 -13.31 -4.01 -18.88
N ALA A 142 -12.90 -3.32 -17.82
CA ALA A 142 -13.43 -3.53 -16.48
C ALA A 142 -14.90 -3.13 -16.33
N LEU A 143 -15.34 -2.10 -17.06
CA LEU A 143 -16.70 -1.56 -16.99
C LEU A 143 -17.70 -2.30 -17.89
N LYS A 144 -17.29 -3.28 -18.69
CA LYS A 144 -18.22 -4.07 -19.51
C LYS A 144 -19.16 -4.87 -18.63
N PRO A 145 -20.45 -5.00 -18.99
CA PRO A 145 -21.43 -5.74 -18.20
C PRO A 145 -21.07 -7.23 -17.99
N GLU A 146 -20.34 -7.83 -18.94
CA GLU A 146 -19.86 -9.21 -18.90
C GLU A 146 -18.51 -9.38 -18.20
N ALA A 147 -17.86 -8.29 -17.77
CA ALA A 147 -16.56 -8.36 -17.12
C ALA A 147 -16.64 -9.13 -15.79
N THR A 148 -15.70 -10.04 -15.60
CA THR A 148 -15.59 -10.77 -14.32
C THR A 148 -15.26 -9.81 -13.19
N PRO A 149 -16.01 -9.84 -12.06
CA PRO A 149 -15.69 -9.01 -10.91
C PRO A 149 -14.29 -9.32 -10.35
N LEU A 150 -13.47 -8.27 -10.19
CA LEU A 150 -12.13 -8.39 -9.60
C LEU A 150 -12.19 -8.58 -8.08
N HIS A 151 -13.20 -8.00 -7.44
CA HIS A 151 -13.46 -8.11 -6.00
C HIS A 151 -14.88 -8.60 -5.73
N PRO A 152 -15.22 -9.87 -6.08
CA PRO A 152 -16.60 -10.38 -6.00
C PRO A 152 -17.16 -10.37 -4.58
N ASP A 153 -16.30 -10.44 -3.57
CA ASP A 153 -16.68 -10.38 -2.15
C ASP A 153 -17.13 -8.98 -1.72
N LEU A 154 -16.71 -7.94 -2.44
CA LEU A 154 -16.99 -6.54 -2.13
C LEU A 154 -18.02 -5.93 -3.09
N ARG A 155 -17.93 -6.25 -4.38
CA ARG A 155 -18.70 -5.64 -5.46
C ARG A 155 -19.05 -6.67 -6.53
N LYS A 156 -20.24 -6.51 -7.12
CA LYS A 156 -20.64 -7.31 -8.28
C LYS A 156 -20.16 -6.73 -9.60
N ASP A 157 -19.79 -5.46 -9.60
CA ASP A 157 -19.15 -4.73 -10.69
C ASP A 157 -17.71 -4.38 -10.31
N ASN A 158 -16.96 -3.78 -11.23
CA ASN A 158 -15.59 -3.35 -10.99
C ASN A 158 -15.48 -1.88 -10.57
N VAL A 159 -16.59 -1.27 -10.13
CA VAL A 159 -16.62 0.11 -9.62
C VAL A 159 -16.42 0.11 -8.13
N VAL A 160 -15.22 0.44 -7.67
CA VAL A 160 -14.85 0.45 -6.25
C VAL A 160 -15.52 1.61 -5.51
N VAL A 161 -15.45 2.80 -6.09
CA VAL A 161 -16.01 4.03 -5.54
C VAL A 161 -16.63 4.86 -6.66
N HIS A 162 -17.77 5.47 -6.39
CA HIS A 162 -18.34 6.54 -7.17
C HIS A 162 -18.46 7.78 -6.29
N SER A 163 -17.79 8.86 -6.65
CA SER A 163 -17.91 10.14 -5.97
C SER A 163 -18.33 11.22 -6.96
N HIS A 164 -19.22 12.10 -6.53
CA HIS A 164 -19.62 13.27 -7.27
C HIS A 164 -19.42 14.50 -6.40
N MET A 165 -18.71 15.48 -6.95
CA MET A 165 -18.43 16.74 -6.27
C MET A 165 -18.87 17.88 -7.16
N THR A 166 -19.69 18.77 -6.62
CA THR A 166 -20.04 20.04 -7.27
C THR A 166 -19.43 21.20 -6.49
N MET A 167 -18.70 22.05 -7.14
CA MET A 167 -18.12 23.26 -6.55
C MET A 167 -18.55 24.48 -7.35
N GLY A 168 -18.83 25.58 -6.66
CA GLY A 168 -19.33 26.80 -7.26
C GLY A 168 -20.83 26.77 -7.47
N SER A 169 -21.33 27.59 -8.41
CA SER A 169 -22.75 27.64 -8.74
C SER A 169 -23.08 26.43 -9.64
N SER A 170 -23.86 25.50 -9.10
CA SER A 170 -24.34 24.32 -9.85
C SER A 170 -25.37 24.65 -10.93
N ASP A 171 -25.72 25.93 -11.06
CA ASP A 171 -26.84 26.39 -11.89
C ASP A 171 -26.41 26.76 -13.33
N PHE A 172 -25.12 26.47 -13.68
CA PHE A 172 -24.63 26.72 -15.02
C PHE A 172 -24.44 25.41 -15.80
N THR A 173 -25.16 25.31 -16.89
CA THR A 173 -24.71 24.47 -18.00
C THR A 173 -23.55 25.18 -18.72
N PHE A 174 -22.72 24.43 -19.47
CA PHE A 174 -21.65 25.01 -20.29
C PHE A 174 -22.18 26.11 -21.23
N GLU A 175 -23.35 25.88 -21.84
CA GLU A 175 -24.03 26.82 -22.75
C GLU A 175 -24.44 28.15 -22.07
N GLU A 176 -24.96 28.06 -20.83
CA GLU A 176 -25.33 29.25 -20.06
C GLU A 176 -24.09 30.04 -19.62
N GLY A 177 -23.02 29.33 -19.23
CA GLY A 177 -21.73 29.94 -18.92
C GLY A 177 -21.14 30.65 -20.14
N ARG A 178 -21.19 29.99 -21.29
CA ARG A 178 -20.75 30.57 -22.58
C ARG A 178 -21.52 31.85 -22.93
N LYS A 179 -22.84 31.82 -22.84
CA LYS A 179 -23.68 33.02 -23.09
C LYS A 179 -23.31 34.21 -22.21
N LYS A 180 -23.17 33.95 -20.89
CA LYS A 180 -22.76 35.01 -19.96
C LYS A 180 -21.38 35.56 -20.27
N ALA A 181 -20.43 34.72 -20.63
CA ALA A 181 -19.09 35.15 -20.96
C ALA A 181 -19.07 35.97 -22.27
N ILE A 182 -19.90 35.62 -23.25
CA ILE A 182 -20.08 36.45 -24.48
C ILE A 182 -20.69 37.81 -24.15
N GLU A 183 -21.71 37.87 -23.30
CA GLU A 183 -22.34 39.09 -22.85
C GLU A 183 -21.36 40.02 -22.10
N GLU A 184 -20.46 39.45 -21.29
CA GLU A 184 -19.56 40.17 -20.42
C GLU A 184 -18.26 40.60 -21.16
N TYR A 185 -17.69 39.73 -21.99
CA TYR A 185 -16.35 39.93 -22.59
C TYR A 185 -16.33 40.04 -24.10
N GLY A 186 -17.43 39.75 -24.80
CA GLY A 186 -17.51 39.68 -26.27
C GLY A 186 -17.03 38.31 -26.81
N GLU A 187 -17.65 37.88 -27.92
CA GLU A 187 -17.35 36.58 -28.53
C GLU A 187 -15.91 36.50 -29.06
N GLU A 188 -15.38 37.61 -29.53
CA GLU A 188 -14.01 37.75 -30.06
C GLU A 188 -12.91 37.56 -28.97
N ASN A 189 -13.27 37.66 -27.70
CA ASN A 189 -12.36 37.48 -26.55
C ASN A 189 -12.51 36.14 -25.87
N LEU A 190 -13.35 35.22 -26.40
CA LEU A 190 -13.55 33.90 -25.88
C LEU A 190 -12.67 32.86 -26.58
N VAL A 191 -12.09 31.97 -25.76
CA VAL A 191 -11.43 30.76 -26.23
C VAL A 191 -12.14 29.58 -25.59
N GLU A 192 -12.69 28.71 -26.42
CA GLU A 192 -13.28 27.43 -25.95
C GLU A 192 -12.24 26.32 -26.10
N ILE A 193 -12.09 25.53 -25.06
CA ILE A 193 -11.20 24.36 -25.04
C ILE A 193 -12.02 23.17 -24.59
N ASP A 194 -12.09 22.15 -25.44
CA ASP A 194 -12.69 20.84 -25.15
C ASP A 194 -11.67 19.77 -25.50
N GLU A 195 -10.90 19.37 -24.51
CA GLU A 195 -9.76 18.47 -24.68
C GLU A 195 -9.74 17.37 -23.62
N THR A 196 -9.24 16.22 -24.00
CA THR A 196 -8.98 15.12 -23.08
C THR A 196 -7.49 15.08 -22.73
N TYR A 197 -7.19 15.03 -21.44
CA TYR A 197 -5.82 14.97 -20.94
C TYR A 197 -5.58 13.65 -20.22
N ASP A 198 -4.55 12.91 -20.66
CA ASP A 198 -4.12 11.66 -20.04
C ASP A 198 -2.79 11.87 -19.31
N THR A 199 -2.70 11.37 -18.09
CA THR A 199 -1.46 11.35 -17.32
C THR A 199 -0.96 9.92 -17.17
N PRO A 200 0.33 9.65 -17.44
CA PRO A 200 0.88 8.31 -17.25
C PRO A 200 1.01 7.97 -15.76
N ARG A 201 1.04 6.68 -15.45
CA ARG A 201 1.37 6.22 -14.11
C ARG A 201 2.84 6.53 -13.81
N ILE A 202 3.12 7.17 -12.68
CA ILE A 202 4.46 7.62 -12.28
C ILE A 202 4.81 7.01 -10.92
N SER A 203 6.08 6.57 -10.75
CA SER A 203 6.62 6.18 -9.45
C SER A 203 7.06 7.40 -8.66
N HIS A 204 6.91 7.37 -7.34
CA HIS A 204 7.27 8.45 -6.41
C HIS A 204 8.78 8.71 -6.34
N CYS A 205 9.61 7.70 -6.60
CA CYS A 205 11.08 7.78 -6.65
C CYS A 205 11.72 8.49 -5.45
N HIS A 206 11.18 8.30 -4.24
CA HIS A 206 11.84 8.79 -3.01
C HIS A 206 13.15 8.03 -2.76
N ILE A 207 14.18 8.72 -2.23
CA ILE A 207 15.52 8.17 -2.04
C ILE A 207 15.51 7.03 -1.02
N GLU A 208 14.85 7.20 0.14
CA GLU A 208 14.62 6.12 1.07
C GLU A 208 13.46 5.26 0.60
N LEU A 209 13.73 4.02 0.18
CA LEU A 209 12.67 3.06 -0.14
C LEU A 209 11.77 2.80 1.08
N PRO A 210 10.52 2.32 0.89
CA PRO A 210 9.71 1.83 2.00
C PRO A 210 10.48 0.71 2.73
N VAL A 211 10.68 0.89 4.03
CA VAL A 211 11.41 -0.05 4.87
C VAL A 211 10.73 -0.17 6.23
N SER A 212 10.62 -1.39 6.72
CA SER A 212 10.12 -1.67 8.06
C SER A 212 10.80 -2.91 8.64
N TRP A 213 10.96 -2.93 9.95
CA TRP A 213 11.34 -4.11 10.71
C TRP A 213 10.52 -4.18 12.00
N SER A 214 10.41 -5.34 12.61
CA SER A 214 9.57 -5.51 13.78
C SER A 214 10.12 -6.57 14.74
N TYR A 215 9.65 -6.50 15.99
CA TYR A 215 9.96 -7.45 17.05
C TYR A 215 8.80 -7.54 18.04
N VAL A 216 8.75 -8.63 18.79
CA VAL A 216 7.82 -8.76 19.91
C VAL A 216 8.54 -8.26 21.17
N ASP A 217 7.98 -7.24 21.82
CA ASP A 217 8.55 -6.70 23.06
C ASP A 217 8.25 -7.58 24.28
N THR A 218 8.89 -7.27 25.40
CA THR A 218 8.73 -8.01 26.67
C THR A 218 7.30 -8.01 27.22
N ASN A 219 6.44 -7.12 26.74
CA ASN A 219 5.01 -7.05 27.09
C ASN A 219 4.12 -7.84 26.13
N GLY A 220 4.71 -8.55 25.17
CA GLY A 220 4.01 -9.29 24.14
C GLY A 220 3.30 -8.41 23.13
N LYS A 221 3.80 -7.18 22.90
CA LYS A 221 3.34 -6.31 21.81
C LYS A 221 4.26 -6.46 20.62
N VAL A 222 3.66 -6.53 19.42
CA VAL A 222 4.42 -6.39 18.19
C VAL A 222 4.76 -4.92 17.98
N THR A 223 6.05 -4.62 18.00
CA THR A 223 6.58 -3.27 17.76
C THR A 223 7.17 -3.21 16.36
N ILE A 224 6.71 -2.28 15.55
CA ILE A 224 7.11 -2.05 14.16
C ILE A 224 7.85 -0.72 14.09
N VAL A 225 9.05 -0.72 13.53
CA VAL A 225 9.80 0.48 13.17
C VAL A 225 9.68 0.64 11.66
N SER A 226 9.11 1.75 11.20
CA SER A 226 8.77 1.92 9.78
C SER A 226 8.99 3.34 9.29
N SER A 227 9.42 3.46 8.05
CA SER A 227 9.50 4.72 7.31
C SER A 227 8.12 5.23 6.84
N THR A 228 7.12 5.15 7.69
CA THR A 228 5.75 5.57 7.39
C THR A 228 5.52 7.08 7.61
N GLN A 229 4.63 7.68 6.84
CA GLN A 229 4.12 9.03 7.10
C GLN A 229 3.05 9.05 8.21
N LEU A 230 2.31 7.93 8.40
CA LEU A 230 1.12 7.84 9.24
C LEU A 230 1.18 6.69 10.27
N PRO A 231 2.01 6.79 11.32
CA PRO A 231 2.23 5.67 12.26
C PRO A 231 0.96 5.20 12.98
N HIS A 232 0.01 6.07 13.20
CA HIS A 232 -1.27 5.71 13.84
C HIS A 232 -2.18 4.89 12.92
N ILE A 233 -2.15 5.16 11.62
CA ILE A 233 -2.88 4.40 10.61
C ILE A 233 -2.25 3.01 10.46
N VAL A 234 -0.90 2.94 10.32
CA VAL A 234 -0.18 1.67 10.30
C VAL A 234 -0.54 0.81 11.51
N ARG A 235 -0.55 1.41 12.72
CA ARG A 235 -0.95 0.70 13.94
C ARG A 235 -2.36 0.13 13.85
N ARG A 236 -3.33 0.93 13.43
CA ARG A 236 -4.73 0.53 13.29
C ARG A 236 -4.90 -0.58 12.27
N VAL A 237 -4.38 -0.37 11.07
CA VAL A 237 -4.53 -1.31 9.95
C VAL A 237 -3.79 -2.62 10.22
N THR A 238 -2.59 -2.58 10.81
CA THR A 238 -1.88 -3.80 11.22
C THR A 238 -2.68 -4.60 12.24
N ALA A 239 -3.25 -3.94 13.25
CA ALA A 239 -4.09 -4.63 14.23
C ALA A 239 -5.32 -5.28 13.58
N GLN A 240 -5.95 -4.60 12.62
CA GLN A 240 -7.06 -5.13 11.84
C GLN A 240 -6.64 -6.32 10.98
N ALA A 241 -5.55 -6.21 10.23
CA ALA A 241 -5.02 -7.27 9.36
C ALA A 241 -4.65 -8.55 10.12
N LEU A 242 -4.18 -8.39 11.36
CA LEU A 242 -3.81 -9.51 12.24
C LEU A 242 -4.97 -10.03 13.11
N GLY A 243 -6.10 -9.36 13.12
CA GLY A 243 -7.25 -9.70 13.99
C GLY A 243 -6.94 -9.57 15.48
N ILE A 244 -6.05 -8.65 15.88
CA ILE A 244 -5.63 -8.45 17.28
C ILE A 244 -6.02 -7.06 17.81
N PRO A 245 -6.14 -6.90 19.15
CA PRO A 245 -6.43 -5.59 19.72
C PRO A 245 -5.36 -4.55 19.35
N VAL A 246 -5.77 -3.32 19.00
CA VAL A 246 -4.87 -2.22 18.64
C VAL A 246 -3.84 -1.91 19.75
N GLY A 247 -4.14 -2.20 21.00
CA GLY A 247 -3.22 -2.08 22.14
C GLY A 247 -2.03 -3.05 22.10
N LYS A 248 -2.10 -4.11 21.27
CA LYS A 248 -1.03 -5.08 21.06
C LYS A 248 -0.06 -4.68 19.95
N VAL A 249 -0.30 -3.58 19.25
CA VAL A 249 0.57 -3.06 18.20
C VAL A 249 1.15 -1.72 18.64
N ARG A 250 2.46 -1.55 18.44
CA ARG A 250 3.20 -0.30 18.60
C ARG A 250 3.89 0.02 17.28
N VAL A 251 3.85 1.29 16.86
CA VAL A 251 4.59 1.75 15.68
C VAL A 251 5.52 2.88 16.07
N ILE A 252 6.77 2.76 15.68
CA ILE A 252 7.81 3.76 15.86
C ILE A 252 8.14 4.33 14.48
N LYS A 253 8.05 5.66 14.36
CA LYS A 253 8.37 6.39 13.14
C LYS A 253 9.66 7.18 13.35
N PRO A 254 10.80 6.74 12.76
CA PRO A 254 12.03 7.52 12.71
C PRO A 254 11.93 8.69 11.72
N TYR A 255 13.06 9.29 11.35
CA TYR A 255 13.10 10.21 10.21
C TYR A 255 12.74 9.50 8.91
N ILE A 256 12.19 10.23 7.94
CA ILE A 256 11.74 9.72 6.64
C ILE A 256 12.52 10.40 5.53
N GLY A 257 13.05 9.59 4.62
CA GLY A 257 13.80 10.02 3.44
C GLY A 257 12.96 10.25 2.19
N GLY A 258 11.82 10.97 2.34
CA GLY A 258 10.84 11.21 1.30
C GLY A 258 9.65 10.27 1.39
N GLY A 259 8.48 10.73 0.94
CA GLY A 259 7.25 9.93 1.00
C GLY A 259 6.31 10.19 -0.18
N PHE A 260 6.09 11.47 -0.52
CA PHE A 260 5.29 11.93 -1.66
C PHE A 260 3.92 11.24 -1.77
N GLY A 261 3.34 10.84 -0.62
CA GLY A 261 2.10 10.10 -0.55
C GLY A 261 2.25 8.58 -0.48
N ASN A 262 3.27 7.95 -1.08
CA ASN A 262 3.42 6.50 -1.05
C ASN A 262 3.53 5.91 0.36
N LYS A 263 4.23 6.59 1.27
CA LYS A 263 4.37 6.15 2.67
C LYS A 263 3.20 6.59 3.57
N GLN A 264 2.11 7.12 3.00
CA GLN A 264 0.82 7.29 3.69
C GLN A 264 0.02 6.00 3.72
N ASP A 265 0.20 5.17 2.71
CA ASP A 265 -0.39 3.85 2.66
C ASP A 265 0.31 2.89 3.63
N VAL A 266 -0.43 1.88 4.06
CA VAL A 266 0.10 0.77 4.84
C VAL A 266 0.60 -0.27 3.84
N LEU A 267 1.91 -0.45 3.76
CA LEU A 267 2.56 -1.28 2.74
C LEU A 267 2.80 -2.70 3.27
N TYR A 268 4.00 -2.96 3.77
CA TYR A 268 4.40 -4.30 4.24
C TYR A 268 4.40 -4.45 5.75
N GLU A 269 4.05 -3.40 6.50
CA GLU A 269 4.08 -3.45 7.96
C GLU A 269 3.17 -4.54 8.55
N PRO A 270 1.94 -4.80 8.04
CA PRO A 270 1.12 -5.90 8.53
C PRO A 270 1.74 -7.27 8.26
N LEU A 271 2.29 -7.49 7.06
CA LEU A 271 2.96 -8.74 6.72
C LEU A 271 4.23 -8.94 7.54
N ASN A 272 5.04 -7.89 7.71
CA ASN A 272 6.24 -7.92 8.55
C ASN A 272 5.88 -8.29 10.00
N ALA A 273 4.88 -7.65 10.58
CA ALA A 273 4.40 -7.96 11.93
C ALA A 273 3.90 -9.41 12.04
N PHE A 274 3.17 -9.90 11.04
CA PHE A 274 2.73 -11.29 10.98
C PHE A 274 3.92 -12.27 10.98
N LEU A 275 4.88 -12.05 10.07
CA LEU A 275 6.08 -12.89 9.97
C LEU A 275 6.88 -12.90 11.28
N THR A 276 7.07 -11.74 11.91
CA THR A 276 7.72 -11.65 13.22
C THR A 276 7.00 -12.48 14.29
N MET A 277 5.67 -12.43 14.35
CA MET A 277 4.89 -13.24 15.29
C MET A 277 4.98 -14.75 15.00
N GLN A 278 5.36 -15.13 13.77
CA GLN A 278 5.51 -16.52 13.37
C GLN A 278 6.88 -17.12 13.74
N VAL A 279 7.91 -16.29 13.86
CA VAL A 279 9.29 -16.74 14.07
C VAL A 279 9.83 -16.42 15.47
N GLY A 280 9.16 -15.56 16.23
CA GLY A 280 9.49 -15.20 17.62
C GLY A 280 10.16 -13.85 17.75
#